data_06ed0bf26734708eabfbcf4aeaee6c2c
#
_entry.id   06ed0bf26734708eabfbcf4aeaee6c2c
#
_cell.length_a   1.000
_cell.length_b   1.000
_cell.length_c   1.000
_cell.angle_alpha   90.00
_cell.angle_beta   90.00
_cell.angle_gamma   90.00
#
_symmetry.space_group_name_H-M   'P 1'
#
loop_
_entity.id
_entity.type
_entity.pdbx_description
1 polymer ?
#
loop_
_entity_poly.entity_id
_entity_poly.type
_entity_poly.pdbx_seq_one_letter_code
_entity_poly.pdbx_strand_id
1 'polypeptide(L)'
;MKTATKMTTLATSMMLLGLSASSFSASAVELSGDITFTSDYAFRGVSQTEEAPAIQGGLSLASESGFYVSLWGSNVDFLAEGTLELDVMLGWSGAINDDWSTDVGIMRYGYPNAEIEGSNFWEIYGSLSYKDLTFGLAYSDDYYANSGKFYYIYADYSYALTENFSLDLHVGQNEYDDSSASYLDWSVGISTEVLGAGLSLAYVDTDMNGSYLADRRVIFSISKSF
;
A
#
# COMPACT_ATOMS: atom_id res chain seq x y z
N MET A 1 -23.44 -13.66 21.99
CA MET A 1 -22.93 -12.54 21.25
C MET A 1 -21.65 -13.03 20.60
N LYS A 2 -21.65 -13.27 19.28
CA LYS A 2 -20.46 -13.70 18.54
C LYS A 2 -19.75 -12.44 18.06
N THR A 3 -18.55 -12.22 18.54
CA THR A 3 -17.64 -11.15 18.10
C THR A 3 -17.29 -11.43 16.63
N ALA A 4 -17.75 -10.58 15.71
CA ALA A 4 -17.32 -10.63 14.32
C ALA A 4 -15.85 -10.21 14.26
N THR A 5 -15.00 -11.10 13.81
CA THR A 5 -13.61 -10.83 13.47
C THR A 5 -13.62 -9.90 12.26
N LYS A 6 -13.16 -8.67 12.43
CA LYS A 6 -13.03 -7.71 11.31
C LYS A 6 -11.98 -8.25 10.34
N MET A 7 -12.40 -8.59 9.14
CA MET A 7 -11.50 -8.86 8.03
C MET A 7 -10.81 -7.56 7.64
N THR A 8 -9.50 -7.57 7.65
CA THR A 8 -8.68 -6.45 7.20
C THR A 8 -8.50 -6.56 5.69
N THR A 9 -8.97 -5.58 4.99
CA THR A 9 -9.01 -5.53 3.53
C THR A 9 -7.62 -5.26 2.98
N LEU A 10 -7.16 -6.06 2.03
CA LEU A 10 -5.98 -5.76 1.21
C LEU A 10 -6.40 -4.81 0.08
N ALA A 11 -6.27 -3.52 0.29
CA ALA A 11 -6.28 -2.58 -0.82
C ALA A 11 -4.94 -2.66 -1.55
N THR A 12 -5.01 -2.88 -2.85
CA THR A 12 -3.87 -2.87 -3.76
C THR A 12 -3.43 -1.42 -3.98
N SER A 13 -2.86 -0.81 -2.99
CA SER A 13 -2.10 0.44 -3.10
C SER A 13 -1.68 0.86 -1.71
N MET A 14 -0.39 0.87 -1.46
CA MET A 14 0.24 1.21 -0.18
C MET A 14 -0.20 0.33 0.99
N MET A 15 0.77 -0.32 1.57
CA MET A 15 0.68 -1.08 2.80
C MET A 15 -0.09 -0.34 3.89
N LEU A 16 -1.36 -0.65 4.06
CA LEU A 16 -1.98 -0.58 5.36
C LEU A 16 -1.73 -1.93 6.02
N LEU A 17 -0.66 -2.03 6.80
CA LEU A 17 -0.47 -3.11 7.75
C LEU A 17 -1.64 -3.04 8.75
N GLY A 18 -2.67 -3.82 8.46
CA GLY A 18 -3.78 -3.98 9.39
C GLY A 18 -3.30 -4.65 10.66
N LEU A 19 -3.08 -3.87 11.70
CA LEU A 19 -2.86 -4.38 13.04
C LEU A 19 -4.13 -5.07 13.52
N SER A 20 -4.17 -6.40 13.41
CA SER A 20 -5.14 -7.22 14.11
C SER A 20 -4.74 -7.26 15.59
N ALA A 21 -5.47 -6.52 16.42
CA ALA A 21 -5.28 -6.52 17.86
C ALA A 21 -5.61 -7.91 18.45
N SER A 22 -4.60 -8.71 18.70
CA SER A 22 -4.66 -9.84 19.61
C SER A 22 -4.13 -9.41 20.97
N SER A 23 -4.95 -9.59 21.99
CA SER A 23 -4.69 -9.20 23.38
C SER A 23 -3.53 -10.01 23.96
N PHE A 24 -2.38 -9.39 24.17
CA PHE A 24 -1.35 -9.90 25.05
C PHE A 24 -0.91 -8.85 26.06
N SER A 25 -0.76 -9.29 27.30
CA SER A 25 -0.44 -8.51 28.49
C SER A 25 1.06 -8.22 28.58
N ALA A 26 1.40 -7.01 29.04
CA ALA A 26 2.68 -6.46 29.47
C ALA A 26 3.64 -5.96 28.39
N SER A 27 3.70 -4.62 28.24
CA SER A 27 4.82 -3.84 27.66
C SER A 27 5.52 -4.50 26.46
N ALA A 28 4.78 -4.88 25.48
CA ALA A 28 5.27 -5.68 24.38
C ALA A 28 5.24 -4.88 23.08
N VAL A 29 6.40 -4.80 22.45
CA VAL A 29 6.49 -4.50 21.02
C VAL A 29 5.94 -5.72 20.30
N GLU A 30 4.93 -5.54 19.45
CA GLU A 30 4.38 -6.57 18.60
C GLU A 30 5.20 -6.66 17.32
N LEU A 31 5.66 -7.86 16.99
CA LEU A 31 6.27 -8.18 15.71
C LEU A 31 5.22 -8.82 14.82
N SER A 32 4.99 -8.26 13.65
CA SER A 32 4.14 -8.83 12.61
C SER A 32 4.89 -8.86 11.27
N GLY A 33 4.41 -9.68 10.35
CA GLY A 33 4.96 -9.72 9.00
C GLY A 33 3.95 -10.25 8.01
N ASP A 34 4.25 -10.05 6.74
CA ASP A 34 3.48 -10.60 5.63
C ASP A 34 4.38 -11.02 4.48
N ILE A 35 3.84 -11.86 3.64
CA ILE A 35 4.37 -12.19 2.32
C ILE A 35 3.23 -12.16 1.32
N THR A 36 3.48 -11.60 0.15
CA THR A 36 2.52 -11.53 -0.95
C THR A 36 3.18 -11.99 -2.24
N PHE A 37 2.49 -12.84 -2.97
CA PHE A 37 2.75 -13.11 -4.38
C PHE A 37 1.68 -12.40 -5.19
N THR A 38 2.09 -11.59 -6.16
CA THR A 38 1.18 -10.88 -7.07
C THR A 38 1.57 -11.12 -8.52
N SER A 39 0.60 -11.15 -9.42
CA SER A 39 0.84 -11.32 -10.85
C SER A 39 1.47 -10.08 -11.51
N ASP A 40 1.37 -8.91 -10.86
CA ASP A 40 2.03 -7.66 -11.22
C ASP A 40 2.09 -6.77 -9.98
N TYR A 41 3.16 -6.03 -9.79
CA TYR A 41 3.26 -4.99 -8.78
C TYR A 41 2.89 -3.64 -9.40
N ALA A 42 1.68 -3.18 -9.15
CA ALA A 42 1.23 -1.84 -9.54
C ALA A 42 1.35 -0.87 -8.36
N PHE A 43 2.13 0.19 -8.51
CA PHE A 43 2.25 1.29 -7.57
C PHE A 43 1.52 2.51 -8.13
N ARG A 44 0.45 2.96 -7.46
CA ARG A 44 -0.40 4.06 -7.93
C ARG A 44 -0.83 3.86 -9.39
N GLY A 45 -1.28 2.64 -9.71
CA GLY A 45 -1.76 2.26 -11.04
C GLY A 45 -0.68 1.91 -12.07
N VAL A 46 0.61 2.17 -11.81
CA VAL A 46 1.72 1.93 -12.74
C VAL A 46 2.49 0.66 -12.35
N SER A 47 2.67 -0.26 -13.31
CA SER A 47 3.45 -1.48 -13.10
C SER A 47 4.90 -1.17 -12.76
N GLN A 48 5.40 -1.82 -11.74
CA GLN A 48 6.78 -1.74 -11.26
C GLN A 48 7.60 -2.97 -11.67
N THR A 49 6.96 -3.94 -12.34
CA THR A 49 7.56 -5.24 -12.70
C THR A 49 7.39 -5.59 -14.17
N GLU A 50 7.17 -4.59 -15.05
CA GLU A 50 6.90 -4.81 -16.48
C GLU A 50 5.76 -5.82 -16.73
N GLU A 51 4.69 -5.72 -15.92
CA GLU A 51 3.54 -6.64 -15.93
C GLU A 51 3.92 -8.10 -15.60
N ALA A 52 5.07 -8.31 -14.94
CA ALA A 52 5.54 -9.61 -14.51
C ALA A 52 5.29 -9.84 -13.02
N PRO A 53 5.31 -11.11 -12.55
CA PRO A 53 5.04 -11.44 -11.15
C PRO A 53 6.04 -10.80 -10.17
N ALA A 54 5.52 -10.43 -9.00
CA ALA A 54 6.31 -9.98 -7.88
C ALA A 54 6.12 -10.85 -6.63
N ILE A 55 7.21 -10.94 -5.84
CA ILE A 55 7.19 -11.43 -4.46
C ILE A 55 7.50 -10.23 -3.57
N GLN A 56 6.58 -9.97 -2.65
CA GLN A 56 6.64 -8.84 -1.74
C GLN A 56 6.61 -9.34 -0.31
N GLY A 57 7.21 -8.61 0.60
CA GLY A 57 7.16 -8.98 2.01
C GLY A 57 7.44 -7.81 2.93
N GLY A 58 6.83 -7.85 4.11
CA GLY A 58 6.96 -6.83 5.12
C GLY A 58 7.23 -7.39 6.51
N LEU A 59 7.89 -6.59 7.34
CA LEU A 59 8.04 -6.80 8.77
C LEU A 59 7.75 -5.50 9.50
N SER A 60 6.99 -5.56 10.58
CA SER A 60 6.65 -4.41 11.40
C SER A 60 6.85 -4.69 12.87
N LEU A 61 7.39 -3.71 13.57
CA LEU A 61 7.46 -3.64 15.03
C LEU A 61 6.56 -2.49 15.49
N ALA A 62 5.52 -2.78 16.24
CA ALA A 62 4.59 -1.80 16.77
C ALA A 62 4.56 -1.80 18.29
N SER A 63 4.46 -0.62 18.90
CA SER A 63 4.27 -0.45 20.33
C SER A 63 2.78 -0.34 20.68
N GLU A 64 2.41 -0.65 21.91
CA GLU A 64 1.03 -0.44 22.43
C GLU A 64 0.57 1.03 22.34
N SER A 65 1.51 1.98 22.29
CA SER A 65 1.20 3.41 22.13
C SER A 65 0.94 3.82 20.70
N GLY A 66 1.01 2.89 19.74
CA GLY A 66 0.73 3.10 18.33
C GLY A 66 1.94 3.47 17.46
N PHE A 67 3.12 3.74 18.04
CA PHE A 67 4.33 3.96 17.23
C PHE A 67 4.81 2.67 16.61
N TYR A 68 5.23 2.74 15.35
CA TYR A 68 5.78 1.59 14.63
C TYR A 68 6.98 1.93 13.75
N VAL A 69 7.76 0.91 13.46
CA VAL A 69 8.76 0.88 12.41
C VAL A 69 8.48 -0.34 11.52
N SER A 70 8.52 -0.14 10.22
CA SER A 70 8.29 -1.20 9.25
C SER A 70 9.35 -1.20 8.17
N LEU A 71 9.64 -2.40 7.68
CA LEU A 71 10.47 -2.66 6.52
C LEU A 71 9.62 -3.40 5.48
N TRP A 72 9.76 -3.03 4.23
CA TRP A 72 9.11 -3.71 3.13
C TRP A 72 10.05 -3.87 1.96
N GLY A 73 9.78 -4.86 1.09
CA GLY A 73 10.53 -5.04 -0.13
C GLY A 73 9.78 -5.83 -1.19
N SER A 74 10.15 -5.57 -2.43
CA SER A 74 9.64 -6.24 -3.64
C SER A 74 10.73 -6.32 -4.70
N ASN A 75 10.67 -7.34 -5.55
CA ASN A 75 11.35 -7.24 -6.82
C ASN A 75 10.66 -6.17 -7.69
N VAL A 76 11.44 -5.43 -8.45
CA VAL A 76 11.00 -4.43 -9.44
C VAL A 76 11.78 -4.63 -10.75
N ASP A 77 11.21 -4.17 -11.85
CA ASP A 77 11.81 -4.25 -13.19
C ASP A 77 11.38 -3.04 -14.05
N PHE A 78 11.62 -1.83 -13.55
CA PHE A 78 11.36 -0.59 -14.31
C PHE A 78 12.61 0.30 -14.43
N LEU A 79 13.66 -0.08 -13.76
CA LEU A 79 14.94 0.62 -13.79
C LEU A 79 15.95 -0.19 -14.59
N ALA A 80 16.79 0.48 -15.35
CA ALA A 80 17.78 -0.17 -16.21
C ALA A 80 18.68 -1.19 -15.48
N GLU A 81 18.81 -1.10 -14.15
CA GLU A 81 19.62 -2.00 -13.32
C GLU A 81 19.04 -2.24 -11.92
N GLY A 82 17.93 -1.61 -11.55
CA GLY A 82 17.29 -1.81 -10.24
C GLY A 82 16.35 -3.02 -10.31
N THR A 83 16.59 -4.02 -9.48
CA THR A 83 15.76 -5.23 -9.40
C THR A 83 15.07 -5.41 -8.05
N LEU A 84 15.28 -4.45 -7.14
CA LEU A 84 14.80 -4.52 -5.76
C LEU A 84 14.38 -3.14 -5.27
N GLU A 85 13.23 -3.09 -4.64
CA GLU A 85 12.74 -1.97 -3.82
C GLU A 85 12.79 -2.39 -2.35
N LEU A 86 13.31 -1.51 -1.49
CA LEU A 86 13.38 -1.69 -0.04
C LEU A 86 12.96 -0.39 0.64
N ASP A 87 11.88 -0.45 1.40
CA ASP A 87 11.30 0.71 2.04
C ASP A 87 11.38 0.62 3.55
N VAL A 88 11.57 1.78 4.17
CA VAL A 88 11.58 1.94 5.62
C VAL A 88 10.50 2.94 6.00
N MET A 89 9.62 2.55 6.92
CA MET A 89 8.56 3.40 7.45
C MET A 89 8.74 3.62 8.95
N LEU A 90 8.46 4.84 9.39
CA LEU A 90 8.33 5.22 10.79
C LEU A 90 7.02 5.97 10.94
N GLY A 91 6.16 5.54 11.84
CA GLY A 91 4.86 6.15 11.95
C GLY A 91 4.20 5.95 13.32
N TRP A 92 3.01 6.48 13.38
CA TRP A 92 2.08 6.30 14.48
C TRP A 92 0.68 6.06 13.93
N SER A 93 0.03 5.01 14.40
CA SER A 93 -1.35 4.68 14.08
C SER A 93 -2.17 4.49 15.34
N GLY A 94 -3.44 4.86 15.29
CA GLY A 94 -4.31 4.69 16.43
C GLY A 94 -5.79 4.97 16.15
N ALA A 95 -6.64 4.40 17.00
CA ALA A 95 -8.05 4.72 17.01
C ALA A 95 -8.28 6.09 17.67
N ILE A 96 -9.05 6.96 17.01
CA ILE A 96 -9.54 8.22 17.59
C ILE A 96 -10.78 7.92 18.45
N ASN A 97 -11.64 7.03 17.97
CA ASN A 97 -12.81 6.48 18.67
C ASN A 97 -13.26 5.17 17.99
N ASP A 98 -14.45 4.66 18.30
CA ASP A 98 -14.96 3.38 17.80
C ASP A 98 -15.14 3.35 16.26
N ASP A 99 -15.34 4.50 15.61
CA ASP A 99 -15.60 4.58 14.19
C ASP A 99 -14.41 5.19 13.40
N TRP A 100 -13.51 5.93 14.04
CA TRP A 100 -12.43 6.68 13.41
C TRP A 100 -11.05 6.18 13.84
N SER A 101 -10.17 6.03 12.87
CA SER A 101 -8.73 5.76 13.10
C SER A 101 -7.89 6.64 12.18
N THR A 102 -6.61 6.79 12.52
CA THR A 102 -5.66 7.57 11.73
C THR A 102 -4.30 6.91 11.75
N ASP A 103 -3.53 7.14 10.70
CA ASP A 103 -2.14 6.75 10.54
C ASP A 103 -1.36 7.95 9.99
N VAL A 104 -0.17 8.21 10.53
CA VAL A 104 0.73 9.26 10.06
C VAL A 104 2.17 8.79 10.15
N GLY A 105 2.97 9.12 9.17
CA GLY A 105 4.35 8.66 9.17
C GLY A 105 5.23 9.30 8.11
N ILE A 106 6.45 8.80 8.06
CA ILE A 106 7.44 9.11 7.04
C ILE A 106 7.92 7.78 6.43
N MET A 107 8.08 7.74 5.14
CA MET A 107 8.57 6.60 4.39
C MET A 107 9.77 6.98 3.56
N ARG A 108 10.76 6.12 3.54
CA ARG A 108 11.89 6.20 2.62
C ARG A 108 11.78 5.06 1.62
N TYR A 109 11.62 5.40 0.37
CA TYR A 109 11.74 4.48 -0.76
C TYR A 109 13.21 4.29 -1.10
N GLY A 110 13.64 3.05 -1.24
CA GLY A 110 15.03 2.72 -1.53
C GLY A 110 15.15 1.73 -2.69
N TYR A 111 15.95 2.09 -3.67
CA TYR A 111 16.23 1.24 -4.85
C TYR A 111 17.72 0.91 -4.89
N PRO A 112 18.17 -0.15 -4.17
CA PRO A 112 19.55 -0.57 -4.18
C PRO A 112 20.03 -0.90 -5.59
N ASN A 113 21.20 -0.38 -5.98
CA ASN A 113 21.80 -0.56 -7.30
C ASN A 113 21.05 0.10 -8.47
N ALA A 114 20.08 0.99 -8.20
CA ALA A 114 19.55 1.83 -9.27
C ALA A 114 20.60 2.86 -9.70
N GLU A 115 20.90 2.95 -10.99
CA GLU A 115 21.85 3.93 -11.53
C GLU A 115 21.22 5.32 -11.75
N ILE A 116 19.89 5.45 -11.53
CA ILE A 116 19.18 6.72 -11.68
C ILE A 116 19.45 7.58 -10.46
N GLU A 117 20.05 8.75 -10.66
CA GLU A 117 20.24 9.75 -9.61
C GLU A 117 18.88 10.21 -9.07
N GLY A 118 18.72 10.26 -7.74
CA GLY A 118 17.46 10.63 -7.10
C GLY A 118 16.40 9.52 -7.12
N SER A 119 16.76 8.26 -7.43
CA SER A 119 15.79 7.13 -7.34
C SER A 119 15.28 6.90 -5.93
N ASN A 120 16.11 7.17 -4.92
CA ASN A 120 15.69 7.08 -3.51
C ASN A 120 15.07 8.41 -3.07
N PHE A 121 13.88 8.36 -2.48
CA PHE A 121 13.17 9.55 -2.04
C PHE A 121 12.42 9.33 -0.73
N TRP A 122 11.86 10.39 -0.19
CA TRP A 122 11.08 10.37 1.05
C TRP A 122 9.66 10.86 0.80
N GLU A 123 8.71 10.28 1.51
CA GLU A 123 7.35 10.79 1.61
C GLU A 123 6.95 10.96 3.07
N ILE A 124 6.22 12.03 3.36
CA ILE A 124 5.42 12.15 4.57
C ILE A 124 4.01 11.77 4.17
N TYR A 125 3.37 10.91 4.94
CA TYR A 125 2.02 10.45 4.66
C TYR A 125 1.10 10.55 5.88
N GLY A 126 -0.19 10.57 5.59
CA GLY A 126 -1.22 10.49 6.60
C GLY A 126 -2.52 9.98 6.02
N SER A 127 -3.30 9.29 6.85
CA SER A 127 -4.64 8.86 6.50
C SER A 127 -5.62 9.00 7.65
N LEU A 128 -6.89 9.11 7.30
CA LEU A 128 -8.02 9.15 8.21
C LEU A 128 -9.06 8.15 7.72
N SER A 129 -9.40 7.18 8.55
CA SER A 129 -10.40 6.16 8.24
C SER A 129 -11.66 6.37 9.06
N TYR A 130 -12.79 6.27 8.39
CA TYR A 130 -14.11 6.18 8.99
C TYR A 130 -14.74 4.85 8.60
N LYS A 131 -14.75 3.89 9.55
CA LYS A 131 -15.17 2.50 9.30
C LYS A 131 -14.37 1.90 8.14
N ASP A 132 -15.06 1.63 7.03
CA ASP A 132 -14.51 0.97 5.85
C ASP A 132 -14.06 1.95 4.76
N LEU A 133 -14.15 3.27 5.01
CA LEU A 133 -13.73 4.34 4.10
C LEU A 133 -12.46 5.00 4.64
N THR A 134 -11.43 5.10 3.80
CA THR A 134 -10.16 5.76 4.13
C THR A 134 -9.88 6.90 3.15
N PHE A 135 -9.43 8.03 3.67
CA PHE A 135 -8.83 9.12 2.90
C PHE A 135 -7.38 9.26 3.28
N GLY A 136 -6.51 9.42 2.31
CA GLY A 136 -5.08 9.56 2.56
C GLY A 136 -4.42 10.61 1.69
N LEU A 137 -3.25 11.02 2.15
CA LEU A 137 -2.37 12.00 1.51
C LEU A 137 -0.93 11.55 1.69
N ALA A 138 -0.11 11.66 0.63
CA ALA A 138 1.34 11.59 0.72
C ALA A 138 1.96 12.82 0.04
N TYR A 139 3.14 13.21 0.50
CA TYR A 139 3.89 14.35 0.00
C TYR A 139 5.40 14.04 -0.03
N SER A 140 6.05 14.37 -1.15
CA SER A 140 7.50 14.43 -1.28
C SER A 140 7.92 15.83 -1.73
N ASP A 141 8.99 16.35 -1.19
CA ASP A 141 9.59 17.61 -1.62
C ASP A 141 10.52 17.43 -2.82
N ASP A 142 11.03 16.22 -3.01
CA ASP A 142 11.81 15.80 -4.18
C ASP A 142 11.54 14.31 -4.45
N TYR A 143 10.59 14.07 -5.35
CA TYR A 143 10.11 12.73 -5.69
C TYR A 143 11.09 12.00 -6.60
N TYR A 144 10.84 10.75 -6.89
CA TYR A 144 11.63 9.86 -7.73
C TYR A 144 12.32 10.58 -8.91
N ALA A 145 13.63 10.29 -9.10
CA ALA A 145 14.48 10.87 -10.15
C ALA A 145 14.62 12.41 -10.12
N ASN A 146 14.53 13.00 -8.91
CA ASN A 146 14.60 14.45 -8.70
C ASN A 146 13.51 15.20 -9.50
N SER A 147 12.31 14.63 -9.57
CA SER A 147 11.18 15.21 -10.32
C SER A 147 10.48 16.36 -9.60
N GLY A 148 11.01 16.81 -8.44
CA GLY A 148 10.48 17.91 -7.68
C GLY A 148 9.33 17.50 -6.78
N LYS A 149 8.44 18.43 -6.45
CA LYS A 149 7.35 18.18 -5.50
C LYS A 149 6.32 17.23 -6.08
N PHE A 150 5.82 16.37 -5.18
CA PHE A 150 4.80 15.41 -5.50
C PHE A 150 3.76 15.34 -4.37
N TYR A 151 2.50 15.22 -4.76
CA TYR A 151 1.37 14.98 -3.87
C TYR A 151 0.56 13.80 -4.39
N TYR A 152 0.13 12.95 -3.47
CA TYR A 152 -0.83 11.90 -3.75
C TYR A 152 -2.00 12.01 -2.79
N ILE A 153 -3.21 12.11 -3.32
CA ILE A 153 -4.46 12.17 -2.54
C ILE A 153 -5.31 11.00 -3.00
N TYR A 154 -5.78 10.19 -2.06
CA TYR A 154 -6.53 9.00 -2.40
C TYR A 154 -7.72 8.73 -1.48
N ALA A 155 -8.63 7.89 -1.95
CA ALA A 155 -9.71 7.31 -1.18
C ALA A 155 -9.82 5.82 -1.46
N ASP A 156 -9.97 5.03 -0.38
CA ASP A 156 -10.22 3.60 -0.40
C ASP A 156 -11.55 3.29 0.26
N TYR A 157 -12.28 2.35 -0.30
CA TYR A 157 -13.51 1.84 0.30
C TYR A 157 -13.59 0.33 0.15
N SER A 158 -13.83 -0.37 1.28
CA SER A 158 -14.04 -1.81 1.27
C SER A 158 -15.44 -2.14 1.76
N TYR A 159 -16.22 -2.80 0.92
CA TYR A 159 -17.59 -3.19 1.20
C TYR A 159 -17.72 -4.70 1.32
N ALA A 160 -18.17 -5.19 2.48
CA ALA A 160 -18.45 -6.61 2.68
C ALA A 160 -19.68 -7.02 1.84
N LEU A 161 -19.44 -7.69 0.70
CA LEU A 161 -20.49 -8.23 -0.15
C LEU A 161 -21.19 -9.41 0.52
N THR A 162 -20.42 -10.27 1.18
CA THR A 162 -20.89 -11.44 1.95
C THR A 162 -20.00 -11.61 3.19
N GLU A 163 -20.24 -12.66 3.99
CA GLU A 163 -19.36 -13.00 5.11
C GLU A 163 -17.91 -13.35 4.69
N ASN A 164 -17.71 -13.71 3.42
CA ASN A 164 -16.41 -14.19 2.91
C ASN A 164 -15.82 -13.32 1.81
N PHE A 165 -16.58 -12.43 1.19
CA PHE A 165 -16.11 -11.62 0.05
C PHE A 165 -16.30 -10.13 0.32
N SER A 166 -15.28 -9.36 -0.03
CA SER A 166 -15.33 -7.90 -0.03
C SER A 166 -15.17 -7.36 -1.44
N LEU A 167 -15.82 -6.23 -1.71
CA LEU A 167 -15.58 -5.37 -2.85
C LEU A 167 -14.64 -4.26 -2.40
N ASP A 168 -13.51 -4.13 -3.07
CA ASP A 168 -12.47 -3.15 -2.78
C ASP A 168 -12.40 -2.12 -3.89
N LEU A 169 -12.52 -0.85 -3.54
CA LEU A 169 -12.50 0.28 -4.44
C LEU A 169 -11.39 1.24 -4.04
N HIS A 170 -10.68 1.73 -5.03
CA HIS A 170 -9.62 2.73 -4.87
C HIS A 170 -9.72 3.80 -5.94
N VAL A 171 -9.39 5.04 -5.58
CA VAL A 171 -9.13 6.14 -6.50
C VAL A 171 -8.05 7.04 -5.90
N GLY A 172 -7.09 7.44 -6.72
CA GLY A 172 -5.99 8.31 -6.32
C GLY A 172 -5.64 9.33 -7.39
N GLN A 173 -5.24 10.53 -6.95
CA GLN A 173 -4.74 11.60 -7.80
C GLN A 173 -3.27 11.81 -7.51
N ASN A 174 -2.45 11.65 -8.54
CA ASN A 174 -1.00 11.87 -8.55
C ASN A 174 -0.73 13.26 -9.12
N GLU A 175 -0.20 14.18 -8.31
CA GLU A 175 0.11 15.55 -8.68
C GLU A 175 1.61 15.80 -8.63
N TYR A 176 2.20 16.02 -9.79
CA TYR A 176 3.61 16.35 -9.97
C TYR A 176 3.83 17.86 -10.07
N ASP A 177 5.03 18.31 -9.77
CA ASP A 177 5.44 19.72 -9.98
C ASP A 177 5.26 20.13 -11.44
N ASP A 178 5.59 19.23 -12.40
CA ASP A 178 5.13 19.31 -13.77
C ASP A 178 3.72 18.72 -13.90
N SER A 179 2.72 19.57 -13.93
CA SER A 179 1.31 19.16 -14.02
C SER A 179 0.96 18.32 -15.27
N SER A 180 1.82 18.32 -16.30
CA SER A 180 1.63 17.47 -17.49
C SER A 180 1.90 15.99 -17.21
N ALA A 181 2.58 15.67 -16.10
CA ALA A 181 2.83 14.32 -15.63
C ALA A 181 1.77 13.83 -14.62
N SER A 182 0.86 14.72 -14.17
CA SER A 182 -0.18 14.37 -13.20
C SER A 182 -1.22 13.44 -13.82
N TYR A 183 -1.70 12.48 -13.03
CA TYR A 183 -2.67 11.49 -13.50
C TYR A 183 -3.53 10.95 -12.35
N LEU A 184 -4.66 10.35 -12.71
CA LEU A 184 -5.57 9.65 -11.82
C LEU A 184 -5.36 8.15 -11.98
N ASP A 185 -5.28 7.42 -10.85
CA ASP A 185 -5.33 5.97 -10.81
C ASP A 185 -6.58 5.48 -10.09
N TRP A 186 -7.03 4.27 -10.43
CA TRP A 186 -8.17 3.66 -9.78
C TRP A 186 -8.16 2.14 -9.90
N SER A 187 -8.81 1.49 -8.96
CA SER A 187 -9.02 0.05 -9.03
C SER A 187 -10.37 -0.38 -8.49
N VAL A 188 -10.82 -1.53 -8.99
CA VAL A 188 -11.99 -2.25 -8.50
C VAL A 188 -11.60 -3.71 -8.34
N GLY A 189 -11.73 -4.25 -7.13
CA GLY A 189 -11.31 -5.60 -6.80
C GLY A 189 -12.33 -6.38 -5.98
N ILE A 190 -12.11 -7.67 -5.92
CA ILE A 190 -12.78 -8.59 -5.00
C ILE A 190 -11.70 -9.30 -4.20
N SER A 191 -11.90 -9.37 -2.88
CA SER A 191 -11.02 -10.10 -1.98
C SER A 191 -11.77 -11.09 -1.11
N THR A 192 -11.05 -12.11 -0.65
CA THR A 192 -11.52 -13.15 0.26
C THR A 192 -10.37 -13.73 1.07
N GLU A 193 -10.69 -14.43 2.15
CA GLU A 193 -9.71 -15.20 2.91
C GLU A 193 -10.04 -16.70 2.83
N VAL A 194 -9.07 -17.53 2.48
CA VAL A 194 -9.18 -18.98 2.39
C VAL A 194 -8.03 -19.62 3.15
N LEU A 195 -8.34 -20.41 4.18
CA LEU A 195 -7.35 -21.10 5.03
C LEU A 195 -6.30 -20.16 5.64
N GLY A 196 -6.70 -18.93 5.94
CA GLY A 196 -5.84 -17.89 6.50
C GLY A 196 -4.86 -17.28 5.46
N ALA A 197 -5.10 -17.48 4.18
CA ALA A 197 -4.44 -16.76 3.09
C ALA A 197 -5.43 -15.80 2.44
N GLY A 198 -5.03 -14.54 2.27
CA GLY A 198 -5.79 -13.55 1.51
C GLY A 198 -5.65 -13.82 0.02
N LEU A 199 -6.75 -13.73 -0.71
CA LEU A 199 -6.80 -13.82 -2.17
C LEU A 199 -7.48 -12.56 -2.69
N SER A 200 -6.92 -11.94 -3.72
CA SER A 200 -7.55 -10.78 -4.38
C SER A 200 -7.45 -10.86 -5.89
N LEU A 201 -8.43 -10.28 -6.55
CA LEU A 201 -8.45 -10.05 -7.99
C LEU A 201 -8.92 -8.62 -8.21
N ALA A 202 -8.07 -7.77 -8.79
CA ALA A 202 -8.35 -6.36 -9.01
C ALA A 202 -8.17 -5.97 -10.48
N TYR A 203 -9.08 -5.18 -11.00
CA TYR A 203 -8.91 -4.42 -12.22
C TYR A 203 -8.31 -3.06 -11.82
N VAL A 204 -7.18 -2.72 -12.41
CA VAL A 204 -6.40 -1.50 -12.14
C VAL A 204 -6.26 -0.73 -13.44
N ASP A 205 -6.37 0.59 -13.39
CA ASP A 205 -6.26 1.46 -14.56
C ASP A 205 -5.82 2.87 -14.15
N THR A 206 -5.37 3.64 -15.12
CA THR A 206 -5.04 5.07 -14.98
C THR A 206 -5.58 5.87 -16.15
N ASP A 207 -5.61 7.19 -16.05
CA ASP A 207 -5.85 8.08 -17.18
C ASP A 207 -4.57 8.55 -17.87
N MET A 208 -3.40 8.01 -17.47
CA MET A 208 -2.11 8.29 -18.10
C MET A 208 -2.08 7.72 -19.52
N ASN A 209 -1.58 8.51 -20.45
CA ASN A 209 -1.44 8.10 -21.85
C ASN A 209 0.02 7.93 -22.24
N GLY A 210 0.29 6.97 -23.12
CA GLY A 210 1.60 6.80 -23.75
C GLY A 210 2.59 5.90 -22.99
N SER A 211 2.15 5.24 -21.91
CA SER A 211 2.93 4.22 -21.21
C SER A 211 2.09 2.94 -21.07
N TYR A 212 2.55 1.83 -21.62
CA TYR A 212 1.89 0.54 -21.45
C TYR A 212 1.91 0.07 -19.97
N LEU A 213 2.88 0.54 -19.18
CA LEU A 213 2.97 0.23 -17.75
C LEU A 213 1.84 0.88 -16.93
N ALA A 214 1.15 1.86 -17.49
CA ALA A 214 0.02 2.55 -16.88
C ALA A 214 -1.33 2.13 -17.50
N ASP A 215 -1.31 1.23 -18.52
CA ASP A 215 -2.52 0.70 -19.15
C ASP A 215 -3.27 -0.22 -18.19
N ARG A 216 -4.57 -0.34 -18.43
CA ARG A 216 -5.48 -1.21 -17.67
C ARG A 216 -5.02 -2.67 -17.62
N ARG A 217 -5.18 -3.29 -16.47
CA ARG A 217 -4.81 -4.69 -16.25
C ARG A 217 -5.63 -5.37 -15.16
N VAL A 218 -5.54 -6.69 -15.11
CA VAL A 218 -6.11 -7.47 -14.01
C VAL A 218 -4.97 -8.09 -13.22
N ILE A 219 -4.96 -7.82 -11.91
CA ILE A 219 -3.93 -8.29 -10.98
C ILE A 219 -4.55 -9.31 -10.04
N PHE A 220 -3.91 -10.46 -9.92
CA PHE A 220 -4.21 -11.49 -8.94
C PHE A 220 -3.13 -11.52 -7.86
N SER A 221 -3.54 -11.60 -6.58
CA SER A 221 -2.59 -11.69 -5.48
C SER A 221 -2.99 -12.75 -4.46
N ILE A 222 -1.99 -13.36 -3.85
CA ILE A 222 -2.11 -14.26 -2.70
C ILE A 222 -1.21 -13.72 -1.60
N SER A 223 -1.75 -13.54 -0.41
CA SER A 223 -1.00 -13.01 0.74
C SER A 223 -1.15 -13.89 1.97
N LYS A 224 -0.17 -13.82 2.87
CA LYS A 224 -0.19 -14.46 4.18
C LYS A 224 0.47 -13.56 5.20
N SER A 225 -0.28 -13.25 6.27
CA SER A 225 0.25 -12.53 7.44
C SER A 225 0.56 -13.52 8.58
N PHE A 226 1.50 -13.17 9.44
CA PHE A 226 1.96 -13.94 10.59
C PHE A 226 2.47 -13.04 11.72
#